data_fbf9d81b4367b12238ba74e1e2f01a88
#
_entry.id   fbf9d81b4367b12238ba74e1e2f01a88
#
_cell.length_a   1.000
_cell.length_b   1.000
_cell.length_c   1.000
_cell.angle_alpha   90.00
_cell.angle_beta   90.00
_cell.angle_gamma   90.00
#
_symmetry.space_group_name_H-M   'P 1'
#
loop_
_entity.id
_entity.type
_entity.pdbx_description
1 polymer ?
#
loop_
_entity_poly.entity_id
_entity_poly.type
_entity_poly.pdbx_seq_one_letter_code
_entity_poly.pdbx_strand_id
1 'polypeptide(L)'
;MPHLTSLLGFALLSFGMVLTPGPNMIYLISRSITQGPAAGIVSLGGVALGFVFYMLCAAFGITALLFAVPYAYDALRLAGAAYLLWLAWQALKPNGRSPFQVKKLAVDGPRKLFAMGFVTNLLNPKIAMLYLALLPQFIDPAQGSVLTQSLALGFIQIVISVSVNAMIALAAGSIALFLGTRPTWLLLQRWLMGTVLAGLALRMALETRRA
;
A
#
# COMPACT_ATOMS: atom_id res chain seq x y z
N MET A 1 22.40 3.50 9.12
CA MET A 1 21.70 3.30 7.82
C MET A 1 21.24 1.86 7.75
N PRO A 2 20.06 1.56 7.18
CA PRO A 2 19.62 0.18 7.00
C PRO A 2 20.63 -0.58 6.11
N HIS A 3 20.75 -1.90 6.31
CA HIS A 3 21.49 -2.74 5.38
C HIS A 3 20.91 -2.68 3.97
N LEU A 4 21.74 -2.83 2.95
CA LEU A 4 21.29 -2.88 1.56
C LEU A 4 20.24 -3.98 1.33
N THR A 5 20.41 -5.12 1.98
CA THR A 5 19.42 -6.24 1.94
C THR A 5 18.07 -5.85 2.49
N SER A 6 18.01 -5.08 3.59
CA SER A 6 16.76 -4.55 4.16
C SER A 6 16.10 -3.52 3.23
N LEU A 7 16.91 -2.61 2.64
CA LEU A 7 16.40 -1.65 1.66
C LEU A 7 15.80 -2.33 0.43
N LEU A 8 16.53 -3.28 -0.17
CA LEU A 8 16.05 -4.03 -1.34
C LEU A 8 14.84 -4.91 -1.02
N GLY A 9 14.85 -5.59 0.13
CA GLY A 9 13.74 -6.41 0.58
C GLY A 9 12.47 -5.57 0.80
N PHE A 10 12.60 -4.41 1.45
CA PHE A 10 11.47 -3.50 1.67
C PHE A 10 11.00 -2.82 0.38
N ALA A 11 11.91 -2.49 -0.52
CA ALA A 11 11.57 -1.96 -1.84
C ALA A 11 10.74 -2.98 -2.65
N LEU A 12 11.16 -4.25 -2.67
CA LEU A 12 10.44 -5.32 -3.35
C LEU A 12 9.07 -5.57 -2.72
N LEU A 13 8.99 -5.58 -1.39
CA LEU A 13 7.73 -5.68 -0.65
C LEU A 13 6.80 -4.51 -0.98
N SER A 14 7.31 -3.27 -0.97
CA SER A 14 6.55 -2.06 -1.32
C SER A 14 6.04 -2.10 -2.75
N PHE A 15 6.86 -2.58 -3.68
CA PHE A 15 6.47 -2.78 -5.07
C PHE A 15 5.35 -3.83 -5.21
N GLY A 16 5.47 -4.99 -4.56
CA GLY A 16 4.40 -5.99 -4.53
C GLY A 16 3.11 -5.45 -3.90
N MET A 17 3.26 -4.70 -2.81
CA MET A 17 2.11 -4.07 -2.13
C MET A 17 1.41 -3.03 -3.01
N VAL A 18 2.12 -2.16 -3.73
CA VAL A 18 1.46 -1.14 -4.56
C VAL A 18 0.72 -1.77 -5.75
N LEU A 19 1.22 -2.87 -6.30
CA LEU A 19 0.55 -3.59 -7.38
C LEU A 19 -0.73 -4.31 -6.93
N THR A 20 -0.87 -4.58 -5.63
CA THR A 20 -2.09 -5.17 -5.08
C THR A 20 -3.23 -4.16 -5.05
N PRO A 21 -4.43 -4.46 -5.58
CA PRO A 21 -5.55 -3.56 -5.51
C PRO A 21 -5.91 -3.20 -4.06
N GLY A 22 -6.17 -1.92 -3.85
CA GLY A 22 -6.59 -1.40 -2.56
C GLY A 22 -7.32 -0.06 -2.73
N PRO A 23 -7.82 0.53 -1.63
CA PRO A 23 -8.61 1.76 -1.69
C PRO A 23 -7.95 2.88 -2.49
N ASN A 24 -6.64 3.12 -2.32
CA ASN A 24 -5.90 4.15 -3.06
C ASN A 24 -5.94 3.90 -4.57
N MET A 25 -5.57 2.69 -5.00
CA MET A 25 -5.55 2.33 -6.41
C MET A 25 -6.94 2.46 -7.04
N ILE A 26 -7.98 1.92 -6.37
CA ILE A 26 -9.37 2.01 -6.84
C ILE A 26 -9.79 3.47 -6.97
N TYR A 27 -9.47 4.30 -5.99
CA TYR A 27 -9.79 5.72 -6.00
C TYR A 27 -9.11 6.44 -7.17
N LEU A 28 -7.79 6.26 -7.34
CA LEU A 28 -7.02 6.91 -8.41
C LEU A 28 -7.51 6.49 -9.80
N ILE A 29 -7.71 5.19 -10.02
CA ILE A 29 -8.24 4.65 -11.28
C ILE A 29 -9.63 5.23 -11.56
N SER A 30 -10.52 5.27 -10.55
CA SER A 30 -11.86 5.82 -10.67
C SER A 30 -11.84 7.27 -11.13
N ARG A 31 -10.97 8.09 -10.53
CA ARG A 31 -10.85 9.50 -10.88
C ARG A 31 -10.22 9.70 -12.25
N SER A 32 -9.20 8.92 -12.58
CA SER A 32 -8.55 8.97 -13.90
C SER A 32 -9.50 8.57 -15.03
N ILE A 33 -10.33 7.53 -14.84
CA ILE A 33 -11.30 7.10 -15.86
C ILE A 33 -12.44 8.11 -16.00
N THR A 34 -12.92 8.69 -14.88
CA THR A 34 -14.11 9.54 -14.89
C THR A 34 -13.82 10.99 -15.29
N GLN A 35 -12.68 11.54 -14.85
CA GLN A 35 -12.33 12.95 -15.01
C GLN A 35 -11.01 13.18 -15.77
N GLY A 36 -10.41 12.11 -16.28
CA GLY A 36 -9.14 12.15 -17.00
C GLY A 36 -7.90 12.00 -16.09
N PRO A 37 -6.73 11.76 -16.70
CA PRO A 37 -5.48 11.49 -15.98
C PRO A 37 -5.04 12.62 -15.03
N ALA A 38 -5.30 13.89 -15.39
CA ALA A 38 -4.98 15.04 -14.54
C ALA A 38 -5.69 14.96 -13.17
N ALA A 39 -6.96 14.55 -13.15
CA ALA A 39 -7.70 14.35 -11.90
C ALA A 39 -7.09 13.22 -11.04
N GLY A 40 -6.63 12.14 -11.69
CA GLY A 40 -5.90 11.08 -11.02
C GLY A 40 -4.59 11.57 -10.38
N ILE A 41 -3.82 12.39 -11.07
CA ILE A 41 -2.55 12.97 -10.57
C ILE A 41 -2.80 13.94 -9.40
N VAL A 42 -3.82 14.80 -9.49
CA VAL A 42 -4.19 15.67 -8.36
C VAL A 42 -4.60 14.83 -7.13
N SER A 43 -5.38 13.78 -7.36
CA SER A 43 -5.76 12.84 -6.31
C SER A 43 -4.55 12.12 -5.69
N LEU A 44 -3.56 11.77 -6.53
CA LEU A 44 -2.31 11.14 -6.10
C LEU A 44 -1.48 12.07 -5.21
N GLY A 45 -1.51 13.39 -5.44
CA GLY A 45 -0.89 14.36 -4.54
C GLY A 45 -1.41 14.24 -3.11
N GLY A 46 -2.74 14.10 -2.94
CA GLY A 46 -3.34 13.84 -1.64
C GLY A 46 -2.93 12.49 -1.03
N VAL A 47 -2.92 11.44 -1.84
CA VAL A 47 -2.44 10.11 -1.42
C VAL A 47 -0.98 10.17 -0.97
N ALA A 48 -0.12 10.90 -1.70
CA ALA A 48 1.29 11.07 -1.36
C ALA A 48 1.46 11.78 0.00
N LEU A 49 0.68 12.82 0.28
CA LEU A 49 0.67 13.47 1.59
C LEU A 49 0.26 12.49 2.71
N GLY A 50 -0.70 11.60 2.45
CA GLY A 50 -1.08 10.55 3.39
C GLY A 50 0.05 9.55 3.66
N PHE A 51 0.85 9.18 2.65
CA PHE A 51 2.06 8.37 2.86
C PHE A 51 3.09 9.10 3.74
N VAL A 52 3.33 10.40 3.50
CA VAL A 52 4.22 11.20 4.33
C VAL A 52 3.73 11.22 5.79
N PHE A 53 2.42 11.41 6.01
CA PHE A 53 1.84 11.35 7.33
C PHE A 53 2.11 10.01 8.01
N TYR A 54 1.86 8.88 7.34
CA TYR A 54 2.16 7.55 7.89
C TYR A 54 3.65 7.34 8.15
N MET A 55 4.52 7.79 7.25
CA MET A 55 5.97 7.72 7.44
C MET A 55 6.41 8.44 8.71
N LEU A 56 5.91 9.65 8.93
CA LEU A 56 6.24 10.43 10.13
C LEU A 56 5.66 9.78 11.39
N CYS A 57 4.40 9.34 11.36
CA CYS A 57 3.80 8.61 12.49
C CYS A 57 4.59 7.34 12.83
N ALA A 58 5.00 6.57 11.82
CA ALA A 58 5.80 5.39 12.03
C ALA A 58 7.20 5.72 12.58
N ALA A 59 7.89 6.71 11.99
CA ALA A 59 9.23 7.11 12.41
C ALA A 59 9.27 7.58 13.87
N PHE A 60 8.28 8.38 14.30
CA PHE A 60 8.18 8.84 15.68
C PHE A 60 7.45 7.86 16.61
N GLY A 61 6.43 7.16 16.12
CA GLY A 61 5.60 6.26 16.92
C GLY A 61 6.21 4.87 17.12
N ILE A 62 6.93 4.32 16.13
CA ILE A 62 7.59 3.00 16.27
C ILE A 62 8.63 3.05 17.37
N THR A 63 9.45 4.11 17.44
CA THR A 63 10.45 4.27 18.50
C THR A 63 9.79 4.25 19.88
N ALA A 64 8.69 5.00 20.06
CA ALA A 64 7.95 5.02 21.32
C ALA A 64 7.30 3.66 21.63
N LEU A 65 6.73 2.98 20.64
CA LEU A 65 6.04 1.71 20.81
C LEU A 65 7.00 0.55 21.15
N LEU A 66 8.17 0.50 20.52
CA LEU A 66 9.20 -0.52 20.78
C LEU A 66 9.74 -0.41 22.23
N PHE A 67 9.78 0.78 22.79
CA PHE A 67 10.26 1.00 24.15
C PHE A 67 9.15 0.88 25.23
N ALA A 68 7.88 1.16 24.88
CA ALA A 68 6.80 1.27 25.86
C ALA A 68 6.01 -0.03 26.10
N VAL A 69 5.85 -0.92 25.09
CA VAL A 69 4.94 -2.07 25.21
C VAL A 69 5.53 -3.35 24.62
N PRO A 70 5.99 -4.31 25.44
CA PRO A 70 6.70 -5.52 24.99
C PRO A 70 5.95 -6.38 23.96
N TYR A 71 4.62 -6.47 24.02
CA TYR A 71 3.80 -7.32 23.15
C TYR A 71 3.09 -6.56 22.01
N ALA A 72 3.21 -5.22 21.96
CA ALA A 72 2.52 -4.41 20.95
C ALA A 72 2.96 -4.75 19.52
N TYR A 73 4.24 -5.05 19.34
CA TYR A 73 4.78 -5.48 18.05
C TYR A 73 4.13 -6.78 17.57
N ASP A 74 4.05 -7.80 18.43
CA ASP A 74 3.48 -9.10 18.07
C ASP A 74 1.98 -9.00 17.77
N ALA A 75 1.24 -8.23 18.58
CA ALA A 75 -0.18 -7.97 18.34
C ALA A 75 -0.40 -7.28 16.99
N LEU A 76 0.41 -6.27 16.68
CA LEU A 76 0.33 -5.53 15.43
C LEU A 76 0.70 -6.39 14.23
N ARG A 77 1.73 -7.22 14.35
CA ARG A 77 2.17 -8.19 13.35
C ARG A 77 1.08 -9.21 13.02
N LEU A 78 0.47 -9.81 14.04
CA LEU A 78 -0.60 -10.80 13.86
C LEU A 78 -1.86 -10.17 13.26
N ALA A 79 -2.25 -8.98 13.72
CA ALA A 79 -3.34 -8.21 13.12
C ALA A 79 -3.07 -7.90 11.63
N GLY A 80 -1.81 -7.58 11.31
CA GLY A 80 -1.36 -7.38 9.93
C GLY A 80 -1.47 -8.62 9.07
N ALA A 81 -1.00 -9.76 9.57
CA ALA A 81 -1.11 -11.03 8.87
C ALA A 81 -2.59 -11.40 8.61
N ALA A 82 -3.46 -11.27 9.62
CA ALA A 82 -4.89 -11.53 9.47
C ALA A 82 -5.54 -10.60 8.42
N TYR A 83 -5.17 -9.32 8.41
CA TYR A 83 -5.68 -8.37 7.43
C TYR A 83 -5.20 -8.69 6.00
N LEU A 84 -3.93 -9.07 5.81
CA LEU A 84 -3.41 -9.47 4.50
C LEU A 84 -4.10 -10.75 4.00
N LEU A 85 -4.38 -11.71 4.88
CA LEU A 85 -5.19 -12.90 4.55
C LEU A 85 -6.60 -12.52 4.11
N TRP A 86 -7.24 -11.58 4.79
CA TRP A 86 -8.55 -11.07 4.39
C TRP A 86 -8.51 -10.40 3.00
N LEU A 87 -7.49 -9.60 2.70
CA LEU A 87 -7.30 -9.03 1.36
C LEU A 87 -7.06 -10.10 0.30
N ALA A 88 -6.24 -11.12 0.60
CA ALA A 88 -6.01 -12.26 -0.28
C ALA A 88 -7.32 -12.98 -0.60
N TRP A 89 -8.14 -13.25 0.42
CA TRP A 89 -9.47 -13.82 0.24
C TRP A 89 -10.38 -12.96 -0.63
N GLN A 90 -10.40 -11.64 -0.41
CA GLN A 90 -11.19 -10.71 -1.23
C GLN A 90 -10.77 -10.70 -2.71
N ALA A 91 -9.48 -10.91 -2.99
CA ALA A 91 -8.97 -11.02 -4.36
C ALA A 91 -9.33 -12.37 -5.01
N LEU A 92 -9.26 -13.46 -4.26
CA LEU A 92 -9.40 -14.83 -4.77
C LEU A 92 -10.85 -15.32 -4.82
N LYS A 93 -11.74 -14.82 -3.96
CA LYS A 93 -13.15 -15.28 -3.89
C LYS A 93 -13.86 -15.20 -5.23
N PRO A 94 -14.81 -16.10 -5.53
CA PRO A 94 -15.67 -16.01 -6.70
C PRO A 94 -16.32 -14.62 -6.81
N ASN A 95 -16.38 -14.03 -8.00
CA ASN A 95 -16.92 -12.68 -8.24
C ASN A 95 -16.17 -11.50 -7.55
N GLY A 96 -14.91 -11.69 -7.18
CA GLY A 96 -14.05 -10.56 -6.76
C GLY A 96 -13.95 -9.53 -7.89
N ARG A 97 -14.09 -8.24 -7.57
CA ARG A 97 -14.10 -7.16 -8.57
C ARG A 97 -12.69 -6.71 -8.93
N SER A 98 -12.47 -6.42 -10.21
CA SER A 98 -11.26 -5.72 -10.64
C SER A 98 -11.36 -4.22 -10.28
N PRO A 99 -10.24 -3.58 -9.86
CA PRO A 99 -10.20 -2.13 -9.63
C PRO A 99 -10.50 -1.30 -10.88
N PHE A 100 -10.36 -1.90 -12.07
CA PHE A 100 -10.63 -1.22 -13.36
C PHE A 100 -12.12 -1.28 -13.78
N GLN A 101 -12.96 -1.98 -13.04
CA GLN A 101 -14.43 -1.98 -13.21
C GLN A 101 -15.06 -0.85 -12.37
N VAL A 102 -15.02 0.36 -12.86
CA VAL A 102 -15.41 1.55 -12.11
C VAL A 102 -16.76 2.10 -12.55
N LYS A 103 -17.58 2.50 -11.58
CA LYS A 103 -18.82 3.28 -11.86
C LYS A 103 -18.46 4.73 -12.18
N LYS A 104 -19.23 5.35 -13.08
CA LYS A 104 -19.14 6.79 -13.34
C LYS A 104 -19.38 7.56 -12.03
N LEU A 105 -18.48 8.47 -11.70
CA LEU A 105 -18.58 9.35 -10.53
C LEU A 105 -18.89 10.79 -10.98
N ALA A 106 -19.45 11.59 -10.07
CA ALA A 106 -19.60 13.02 -10.31
C ALA A 106 -18.22 13.69 -10.45
N VAL A 107 -18.17 14.75 -11.25
CA VAL A 107 -16.95 15.57 -11.44
C VAL A 107 -16.69 16.39 -10.18
N ASP A 108 -15.49 16.29 -9.64
CA ASP A 108 -15.06 17.00 -8.44
C ASP A 108 -13.93 17.99 -8.76
N GLY A 109 -13.91 19.12 -8.05
CA GLY A 109 -12.83 20.11 -8.20
C GLY A 109 -11.49 19.65 -7.59
N PRO A 110 -10.35 20.27 -7.99
CA PRO A 110 -9.01 19.82 -7.61
C PRO A 110 -8.78 19.73 -6.09
N ARG A 111 -9.27 20.70 -5.32
CA ARG A 111 -9.16 20.69 -3.84
C ARG A 111 -9.85 19.47 -3.24
N LYS A 112 -11.04 19.13 -3.74
CA LYS A 112 -11.80 17.96 -3.25
C LYS A 112 -11.11 16.67 -3.67
N LEU A 113 -10.59 16.58 -4.88
CA LEU A 113 -9.82 15.41 -5.35
C LEU A 113 -8.59 15.17 -4.47
N PHE A 114 -7.83 16.21 -4.16
CA PHE A 114 -6.67 16.13 -3.27
C PHE A 114 -7.08 15.69 -1.86
N ALA A 115 -8.07 16.35 -1.25
CA ALA A 115 -8.54 16.03 0.10
C ALA A 115 -9.07 14.59 0.19
N MET A 116 -9.84 14.13 -0.79
CA MET A 116 -10.33 12.75 -0.87
C MET A 116 -9.18 11.75 -1.03
N GLY A 117 -8.14 12.08 -1.81
CA GLY A 117 -6.94 11.27 -1.94
C GLY A 117 -6.22 11.10 -0.60
N PHE A 118 -6.05 12.19 0.14
CA PHE A 118 -5.46 12.19 1.47
C PHE A 118 -6.27 11.32 2.46
N VAL A 119 -7.57 11.56 2.57
CA VAL A 119 -8.46 10.81 3.46
C VAL A 119 -8.51 9.32 3.07
N THR A 120 -8.57 9.01 1.76
CA THR A 120 -8.54 7.62 1.28
C THR A 120 -7.26 6.92 1.70
N ASN A 121 -6.11 7.61 1.67
CA ASN A 121 -4.85 7.04 2.15
C ASN A 121 -4.86 6.85 3.67
N LEU A 122 -5.30 7.85 4.44
CA LEU A 122 -5.37 7.76 5.90
C LEU A 122 -6.27 6.63 6.39
N LEU A 123 -7.39 6.41 5.71
CA LEU A 123 -8.33 5.35 6.06
C LEU A 123 -8.00 4.02 5.38
N ASN A 124 -6.85 3.93 4.69
CA ASN A 124 -6.44 2.73 3.99
C ASN A 124 -5.74 1.74 4.95
N PRO A 125 -6.42 0.68 5.37
CA PRO A 125 -5.84 -0.26 6.32
C PRO A 125 -4.62 -0.99 5.76
N LYS A 126 -4.50 -1.14 4.42
CA LYS A 126 -3.31 -1.70 3.78
C LYS A 126 -2.07 -0.85 4.04
N ILE A 127 -2.21 0.47 4.02
CA ILE A 127 -1.11 1.41 4.28
C ILE A 127 -0.78 1.46 5.77
N ALA A 128 -1.81 1.48 6.62
CA ALA A 128 -1.61 1.36 8.06
C ALA A 128 -0.79 0.11 8.41
N MET A 129 -1.14 -1.05 7.85
CA MET A 129 -0.43 -2.29 8.07
C MET A 129 1.01 -2.26 7.53
N LEU A 130 1.23 -1.65 6.36
CA LEU A 130 2.57 -1.50 5.79
C LEU A 130 3.51 -0.74 6.75
N TYR A 131 3.05 0.39 7.27
CA TYR A 131 3.87 1.23 8.13
C TYR A 131 3.96 0.73 9.58
N LEU A 132 2.89 0.17 10.12
CA LEU A 132 2.85 -0.23 11.52
C LEU A 132 3.34 -1.65 11.77
N ALA A 133 3.11 -2.58 10.85
CA ALA A 133 3.44 -3.99 11.05
C ALA A 133 4.59 -4.50 10.16
N LEU A 134 4.69 -4.04 8.91
CA LEU A 134 5.71 -4.55 7.98
C LEU A 134 7.01 -3.74 8.06
N LEU A 135 6.95 -2.41 8.11
CA LEU A 135 8.14 -1.56 8.13
C LEU A 135 9.07 -1.88 9.32
N PRO A 136 8.57 -2.11 10.56
CA PRO A 136 9.44 -2.45 11.69
C PRO A 136 10.28 -3.72 11.49
N GLN A 137 9.81 -4.66 10.68
CA GLN A 137 10.54 -5.92 10.40
C GLN A 137 11.85 -5.71 9.63
N PHE A 138 12.02 -4.55 9.01
CA PHE A 138 13.22 -4.17 8.26
C PHE A 138 14.15 -3.21 9.01
N ILE A 139 13.80 -2.89 10.26
CA ILE A 139 14.58 -2.04 11.16
C ILE A 139 15.42 -2.91 12.09
N ASP A 140 16.72 -2.61 12.15
CA ASP A 140 17.64 -3.25 13.10
C ASP A 140 18.22 -2.17 14.02
N PRO A 141 17.81 -2.11 15.30
CA PRO A 141 18.34 -1.13 16.26
C PRO A 141 19.87 -1.21 16.46
N ALA A 142 20.48 -2.39 16.25
CA ALA A 142 21.92 -2.56 16.34
C ALA A 142 22.68 -1.86 15.21
N GLN A 143 22.02 -1.53 14.10
CA GLN A 143 22.60 -0.86 12.94
C GLN A 143 22.51 0.68 12.99
N GLY A 144 22.08 1.24 14.12
CA GLY A 144 22.02 2.68 14.35
C GLY A 144 20.60 3.21 14.53
N SER A 145 20.41 4.51 14.30
CA SER A 145 19.15 5.21 14.61
C SER A 145 17.92 4.59 13.93
N VAL A 146 16.96 4.12 14.73
CA VAL A 146 15.66 3.63 14.30
C VAL A 146 14.91 4.70 13.50
N LEU A 147 14.98 5.97 13.94
CA LEU A 147 14.37 7.10 13.23
C LEU A 147 14.91 7.22 11.79
N THR A 148 16.23 7.21 11.63
CA THR A 148 16.86 7.33 10.29
C THR A 148 16.48 6.15 9.40
N GLN A 149 16.44 4.93 9.95
CA GLN A 149 16.04 3.74 9.21
C GLN A 149 14.56 3.82 8.80
N SER A 150 13.67 4.22 9.70
CA SER A 150 12.23 4.40 9.42
C SER A 150 11.99 5.42 8.31
N LEU A 151 12.68 6.57 8.36
CA LEU A 151 12.57 7.61 7.34
C LEU A 151 13.09 7.13 5.98
N ALA A 152 14.24 6.44 5.95
CA ALA A 152 14.82 5.93 4.71
C ALA A 152 13.90 4.89 4.03
N LEU A 153 13.41 3.92 4.81
CA LEU A 153 12.47 2.90 4.32
C LEU A 153 11.15 3.54 3.89
N GLY A 154 10.59 4.43 4.70
CA GLY A 154 9.37 5.14 4.37
C GLY A 154 9.49 6.00 3.10
N PHE A 155 10.62 6.66 2.89
CA PHE A 155 10.89 7.42 1.68
C PHE A 155 10.95 6.52 0.42
N ILE A 156 11.64 5.37 0.50
CA ILE A 156 11.68 4.38 -0.59
C ILE A 156 10.25 3.92 -0.93
N GLN A 157 9.45 3.61 0.08
CA GLN A 157 8.07 3.22 -0.12
C GLN A 157 7.26 4.32 -0.82
N ILE A 158 7.41 5.59 -0.41
CA ILE A 158 6.71 6.72 -1.03
C ILE A 158 7.11 6.84 -2.50
N VAL A 159 8.40 6.82 -2.80
CA VAL A 159 8.90 6.91 -4.19
C VAL A 159 8.31 5.81 -5.06
N ILE A 160 8.39 4.55 -4.61
CA ILE A 160 7.86 3.40 -5.35
C ILE A 160 6.34 3.55 -5.53
N SER A 161 5.61 3.83 -4.44
CA SER A 161 4.15 3.88 -4.49
C SER A 161 3.63 5.04 -5.31
N VAL A 162 4.24 6.23 -5.20
CA VAL A 162 3.84 7.40 -6.00
C VAL A 162 4.15 7.16 -7.47
N SER A 163 5.33 6.65 -7.82
CA SER A 163 5.71 6.38 -9.20
C SER A 163 4.79 5.36 -9.87
N VAL A 164 4.54 4.23 -9.20
CA VAL A 164 3.67 3.17 -9.75
C VAL A 164 2.21 3.65 -9.85
N ASN A 165 1.69 4.32 -8.81
CA ASN A 165 0.34 4.87 -8.85
C ASN A 165 0.18 5.99 -9.90
N ALA A 166 1.22 6.79 -10.15
CA ALA A 166 1.22 7.77 -11.24
C ALA A 166 1.09 7.08 -12.60
N MET A 167 1.89 6.06 -12.86
CA MET A 167 1.80 5.26 -14.10
C MET A 167 0.41 4.65 -14.26
N ILE A 168 -0.14 4.06 -13.18
CA ILE A 168 -1.49 3.48 -13.19
C ILE A 168 -2.54 4.55 -13.47
N ALA A 169 -2.45 5.74 -12.83
CA ALA A 169 -3.41 6.83 -13.03
C ALA A 169 -3.37 7.36 -14.46
N LEU A 170 -2.19 7.52 -15.04
CA LEU A 170 -2.01 7.96 -16.42
C LEU A 170 -2.53 6.93 -17.44
N ALA A 171 -2.31 5.64 -17.19
CA ALA A 171 -2.70 4.56 -18.08
C ALA A 171 -4.11 4.01 -17.80
N ALA A 172 -4.81 4.47 -16.77
CA ALA A 172 -6.04 3.86 -16.26
C ALA A 172 -7.14 3.70 -17.31
N GLY A 173 -7.32 4.70 -18.16
CA GLY A 173 -8.30 4.67 -19.27
C GLY A 173 -8.00 3.55 -20.28
N SER A 174 -6.75 3.48 -20.74
CA SER A 174 -6.30 2.46 -21.70
C SER A 174 -6.33 1.06 -21.09
N ILE A 175 -5.90 0.93 -19.83
CA ILE A 175 -5.93 -0.34 -19.10
C ILE A 175 -7.38 -0.80 -18.89
N ALA A 176 -8.31 0.09 -18.53
CA ALA A 176 -9.70 -0.25 -18.34
C ALA A 176 -10.36 -0.75 -19.63
N LEU A 177 -10.07 -0.10 -20.76
CA LEU A 177 -10.55 -0.54 -22.07
C LEU A 177 -9.99 -1.91 -22.45
N PHE A 178 -8.68 -2.12 -22.27
CA PHE A 178 -8.02 -3.40 -22.56
C PHE A 178 -8.56 -4.54 -21.69
N LEU A 179 -8.66 -4.33 -20.38
CA LEU A 179 -9.13 -5.35 -19.43
C LEU A 179 -10.62 -5.61 -19.57
N GLY A 180 -11.42 -4.59 -19.94
CA GLY A 180 -12.86 -4.73 -20.14
C GLY A 180 -13.23 -5.72 -21.23
N THR A 181 -12.33 -5.90 -22.21
CA THR A 181 -12.51 -6.86 -23.33
C THR A 181 -11.87 -8.22 -23.09
N ARG A 182 -11.14 -8.43 -21.98
CA ARG A 182 -10.32 -9.64 -21.75
C ARG A 182 -10.49 -10.20 -20.32
N PRO A 183 -11.55 -10.99 -20.07
CA PRO A 183 -11.85 -11.52 -18.73
C PRO A 183 -10.73 -12.41 -18.15
N THR A 184 -9.97 -13.11 -19.00
CA THR A 184 -8.86 -13.96 -18.59
C THR A 184 -7.73 -13.17 -17.92
N TRP A 185 -7.41 -11.98 -18.44
CA TRP A 185 -6.40 -11.09 -17.83
C TRP A 185 -6.83 -10.52 -16.48
N LEU A 186 -8.13 -10.22 -16.33
CA LEU A 186 -8.69 -9.83 -15.03
C LEU A 186 -8.56 -10.95 -14.00
N LEU A 187 -8.82 -12.19 -14.42
CA LEU A 187 -8.68 -13.37 -13.58
C LEU A 187 -7.23 -13.59 -13.16
N LEU A 188 -6.30 -13.56 -14.13
CA LEU A 188 -4.86 -13.74 -13.87
C LEU A 188 -4.33 -12.69 -12.88
N GLN A 189 -4.69 -11.42 -13.05
CA GLN A 189 -4.31 -10.34 -12.15
C GLN A 189 -4.80 -10.63 -10.71
N ARG A 190 -6.06 -11.04 -10.57
CA ARG A 190 -6.65 -11.36 -9.26
C ARG A 190 -5.92 -12.50 -8.55
N TRP A 191 -5.63 -13.57 -9.28
CA TRP A 191 -4.91 -14.72 -8.74
C TRP A 191 -3.49 -14.37 -8.33
N LEU A 192 -2.74 -13.68 -9.18
CA LEU A 192 -1.39 -13.22 -8.87
C LEU A 192 -1.37 -12.38 -7.59
N MET A 193 -2.29 -11.45 -7.46
CA MET A 193 -2.36 -10.56 -6.31
C MET A 193 -2.76 -11.27 -5.03
N GLY A 194 -3.76 -12.15 -5.11
CA GLY A 194 -4.20 -12.94 -3.97
C GLY A 194 -3.11 -13.86 -3.44
N THR A 195 -2.34 -14.51 -4.32
CA THR A 195 -1.22 -15.37 -3.92
C THR A 195 -0.07 -14.59 -3.28
N VAL A 196 0.28 -13.41 -3.82
CA VAL A 196 1.31 -12.54 -3.23
C VAL A 196 0.90 -12.09 -1.81
N LEU A 197 -0.35 -11.66 -1.63
CA LEU A 197 -0.85 -11.25 -0.31
C LEU A 197 -0.89 -12.42 0.68
N ALA A 198 -1.32 -13.60 0.25
CA ALA A 198 -1.32 -14.78 1.09
C ALA A 198 0.10 -15.19 1.51
N GLY A 199 1.05 -15.14 0.59
CA GLY A 199 2.47 -15.40 0.87
C GLY A 199 3.07 -14.41 1.89
N LEU A 200 2.76 -13.12 1.75
CA LEU A 200 3.20 -12.09 2.71
C LEU A 200 2.56 -12.31 4.10
N ALA A 201 1.28 -12.63 4.14
CA ALA A 201 0.57 -12.90 5.39
C ALA A 201 1.16 -14.12 6.12
N LEU A 202 1.45 -15.19 5.38
CA LEU A 202 2.07 -16.39 5.93
C LEU A 202 3.47 -16.10 6.46
N ARG A 203 4.29 -15.38 5.71
CA ARG A 203 5.60 -14.93 6.17
C ARG A 203 5.51 -14.15 7.47
N MET A 204 4.61 -13.15 7.56
CA MET A 204 4.40 -12.37 8.77
C MET A 204 3.95 -13.22 9.96
N ALA A 205 3.07 -14.20 9.75
CA ALA A 205 2.57 -15.07 10.81
C ALA A 205 3.67 -15.99 11.36
N LEU A 206 4.58 -16.47 10.48
CA LEU A 206 5.65 -17.40 10.82
C LEU A 206 6.93 -16.72 11.36
N GLU A 207 7.07 -15.41 11.19
CA GLU A 207 8.26 -14.68 11.64
C GLU A 207 8.25 -14.58 13.17
N THR A 208 9.21 -15.27 13.80
CA THR A 208 9.44 -15.19 15.25
C THR A 208 10.25 -13.94 15.58
N ARG A 209 9.95 -13.32 16.73
CA ARG A 209 10.73 -12.19 17.26
C ARG A 209 12.21 -12.62 17.34
N ARG A 210 13.07 -11.94 16.62
CA ARG A 210 14.51 -12.04 16.88
C ARG A 210 14.75 -11.42 18.26
N ALA A 211 15.10 -12.28 19.24
CA ALA A 211 15.46 -11.87 20.58
C ALA A 211 16.72 -10.99 20.56
#